data_afd3584ae3a908c75298b984a06848f0
#
_entry.id   afd3584ae3a908c75298b984a06848f0
#
_cell.length_a   1.000
_cell.length_b   1.000
_cell.length_c   1.000
_cell.angle_alpha   90.00
_cell.angle_beta   90.00
_cell.angle_gamma   90.00
#
_symmetry.space_group_name_H-M   'P 1'
#
loop_
_entity.id
_entity.type
_entity.pdbx_description
1 polymer ?
#
loop_
_entity_poly.entity_id
_entity_poly.type
_entity_poly.pdbx_seq_one_letter_code
_entity_poly.pdbx_strand_id
1 'polypeptide(L)'
;MQAFADSWVSGNMPVMADIESVATLLARSDPRISDQLELLADMGQDFAAAMDIEATLARALERITQYMSAAGGALFMLDPSGETLTCQACVGATDITGLTLKKDQGIVGRCVQNNVGEIVRDVSKDPNWANQVDKQTGFTTKSILCAPLSVRDKRIGAIEMVNKLSVDGLFTDADLHMLQALTSSAALAILNARMATALVEQERVRRELELAAEIQRSLLPETPAVGFPVYGVNVPARTVSGDFYDFFSLPDGRIFFNLADVSGKGMNAALLMAKTASLFHCLGKTLHQPGRLLAQINAEICETVTRGMFVTMLAGIYDVKAGVVRLANAGHEPPLLHRPDGTFEAFPAESPPLGIMPMPIDDESFPEIEVRLDGGTLYVFTDGLTA
;
A
#
# COMPACT_ATOMS: atom_id res chain seq x y z
N MET A 1 48.64 -23.40 -11.02
CA MET A 1 47.38 -23.99 -11.53
C MET A 1 47.13 -25.40 -11.06
N GLN A 2 48.15 -26.27 -10.96
CA GLN A 2 48.00 -27.67 -10.53
C GLN A 2 47.59 -27.81 -9.04
N ALA A 3 48.11 -26.97 -8.13
CA ALA A 3 47.75 -26.98 -6.71
C ALA A 3 46.29 -26.51 -6.41
N PHE A 4 45.63 -25.81 -7.34
CA PHE A 4 44.25 -25.39 -7.22
C PHE A 4 43.25 -26.50 -7.61
N ALA A 5 43.65 -27.36 -8.54
CA ALA A 5 42.81 -28.49 -9.02
C ALA A 5 42.73 -29.62 -7.96
N ASP A 6 43.80 -29.83 -7.19
CA ASP A 6 43.86 -30.88 -6.17
C ASP A 6 43.05 -30.59 -4.89
N SER A 7 42.73 -29.31 -4.61
CA SER A 7 41.90 -28.88 -3.47
C SER A 7 40.40 -29.12 -3.70
N TRP A 8 39.96 -29.19 -4.97
CA TRP A 8 38.55 -29.46 -5.32
C TRP A 8 38.17 -30.94 -5.15
N VAL A 9 39.14 -31.83 -5.16
CA VAL A 9 38.91 -33.28 -5.03
C VAL A 9 38.83 -33.73 -3.58
N SER A 10 39.34 -32.94 -2.63
CA SER A 10 39.42 -33.31 -1.22
C SER A 10 38.28 -32.78 -0.31
N GLY A 11 37.28 -32.11 -0.86
CA GLY A 11 36.08 -31.73 -0.10
C GLY A 11 36.23 -30.64 0.97
N ASN A 12 37.41 -30.01 1.08
CA ASN A 12 37.63 -28.86 1.96
C ASN A 12 37.35 -27.56 1.22
N MET A 13 36.17 -26.99 1.40
CA MET A 13 35.88 -25.63 0.92
C MET A 13 36.76 -24.61 1.65
N PRO A 14 37.55 -23.78 0.94
CA PRO A 14 38.29 -22.72 1.59
C PRO A 14 37.34 -21.65 2.09
N VAL A 15 37.47 -21.33 3.36
CA VAL A 15 36.74 -20.31 4.11
C VAL A 15 37.09 -18.93 3.55
N MET A 16 36.20 -17.93 3.73
CA MET A 16 36.25 -16.53 3.24
C MET A 16 37.61 -15.80 3.27
N ALA A 17 38.60 -16.33 3.94
CA ALA A 17 39.98 -15.82 3.96
C ALA A 17 40.70 -15.85 2.58
N ASP A 18 40.24 -16.71 1.65
CA ASP A 18 40.88 -16.83 0.31
C ASP A 18 40.39 -15.80 -0.71
N ILE A 19 39.22 -15.19 -0.51
CA ILE A 19 38.71 -14.14 -1.41
C ILE A 19 39.52 -12.86 -1.27
N GLU A 20 39.89 -12.49 -0.02
CA GLU A 20 40.78 -11.34 0.25
C GLU A 20 42.19 -11.57 -0.33
N SER A 21 42.70 -12.80 -0.28
CA SER A 21 44.02 -13.13 -0.84
C SER A 21 44.03 -13.14 -2.37
N VAL A 22 42.95 -13.58 -3.03
CA VAL A 22 42.79 -13.54 -4.50
C VAL A 22 42.59 -12.11 -4.98
N ALA A 23 41.80 -11.30 -4.29
CA ALA A 23 41.67 -9.86 -4.60
C ALA A 23 43.00 -9.12 -4.45
N THR A 24 43.78 -9.42 -3.39
CA THR A 24 45.13 -8.84 -3.17
C THR A 24 46.13 -9.30 -4.20
N LEU A 25 46.06 -10.52 -4.71
CA LEU A 25 46.92 -11.04 -5.78
C LEU A 25 46.56 -10.42 -7.14
N LEU A 26 45.30 -10.21 -7.44
CA LEU A 26 44.84 -9.54 -8.67
C LEU A 26 45.19 -8.04 -8.64
N ALA A 27 45.03 -7.37 -7.49
CA ALA A 27 45.41 -5.96 -7.29
C ALA A 27 46.92 -5.71 -7.45
N ARG A 28 47.76 -6.68 -7.18
CA ARG A 28 49.22 -6.58 -7.41
C ARG A 28 49.59 -6.72 -8.89
N SER A 29 48.74 -7.21 -9.74
CA SER A 29 49.02 -7.42 -11.17
C SER A 29 48.56 -6.27 -12.09
N ASP A 30 47.58 -5.47 -11.70
CA ASP A 30 47.13 -4.28 -12.41
C ASP A 30 46.50 -3.26 -11.45
N PRO A 31 47.13 -2.05 -11.25
CA PRO A 31 46.61 -1.02 -10.38
C PRO A 31 45.18 -0.59 -10.70
N ARG A 32 44.75 -0.67 -11.96
CA ARG A 32 43.39 -0.31 -12.39
C ARG A 32 42.33 -1.24 -11.80
N ILE A 33 42.65 -2.53 -11.61
CA ILE A 33 41.73 -3.49 -10.99
C ILE A 33 41.54 -3.15 -9.52
N SER A 34 42.59 -2.70 -8.83
CA SER A 34 42.47 -2.26 -7.42
C SER A 34 41.53 -1.06 -7.28
N ASP A 35 41.71 -0.04 -8.11
CA ASP A 35 40.90 1.18 -8.11
C ASP A 35 39.46 0.90 -8.46
N GLN A 36 39.19 -0.09 -9.36
CA GLN A 36 37.85 -0.52 -9.69
C GLN A 36 37.14 -1.20 -8.53
N LEU A 37 37.80 -2.13 -7.84
CA LEU A 37 37.28 -2.83 -6.70
C LEU A 37 37.01 -1.88 -5.53
N GLU A 38 37.90 -0.92 -5.29
CA GLU A 38 37.75 0.08 -4.26
C GLU A 38 36.52 0.97 -4.53
N LEU A 39 36.38 1.48 -5.76
CA LEU A 39 35.21 2.27 -6.14
C LEU A 39 33.89 1.49 -5.99
N LEU A 40 33.86 0.24 -6.40
CA LEU A 40 32.67 -0.61 -6.25
C LEU A 40 32.34 -0.88 -4.78
N ALA A 41 33.35 -1.14 -3.95
CA ALA A 41 33.16 -1.39 -2.52
C ALA A 41 32.67 -0.14 -1.78
N ASP A 42 33.30 0.99 -2.02
CA ASP A 42 32.94 2.29 -1.44
C ASP A 42 31.50 2.68 -1.82
N MET A 43 31.17 2.62 -3.11
CA MET A 43 29.83 2.94 -3.57
C MET A 43 28.79 1.97 -3.01
N GLY A 44 29.12 0.69 -2.88
CA GLY A 44 28.28 -0.30 -2.24
C GLY A 44 27.97 0.04 -0.77
N GLN A 45 28.98 0.53 -0.02
CA GLN A 45 28.83 1.01 1.35
C GLN A 45 28.01 2.29 1.43
N ASP A 46 28.32 3.28 0.57
CA ASP A 46 27.56 4.53 0.49
C ASP A 46 26.06 4.30 0.23
N PHE A 47 25.76 3.39 -0.69
CA PHE A 47 24.39 3.02 -0.99
C PHE A 47 23.70 2.26 0.17
N ALA A 48 24.43 1.38 0.85
CA ALA A 48 23.90 0.62 1.99
C ALA A 48 23.59 1.50 3.20
N ALA A 49 24.38 2.59 3.38
CA ALA A 49 24.23 3.54 4.49
C ALA A 49 23.34 4.75 4.13
N ALA A 50 22.83 4.85 2.91
CA ALA A 50 22.10 6.02 2.41
C ALA A 50 20.81 6.28 3.17
N MET A 51 20.72 7.39 3.88
CA MET A 51 19.47 7.94 4.43
C MET A 51 18.70 8.76 3.39
N ASP A 52 19.44 9.42 2.47
CA ASP A 52 18.92 10.14 1.31
C ASP A 52 19.51 9.51 0.05
N ILE A 53 18.69 8.72 -0.64
CA ILE A 53 19.12 8.00 -1.83
C ILE A 53 19.39 8.95 -3.00
N GLU A 54 18.64 10.05 -3.12
CA GLU A 54 18.79 10.99 -4.24
C GLU A 54 20.12 11.74 -4.14
N ALA A 55 20.45 12.28 -2.98
CA ALA A 55 21.74 12.92 -2.72
C ALA A 55 22.92 11.93 -2.88
N THR A 56 22.73 10.67 -2.48
CA THR A 56 23.76 9.63 -2.63
C THR A 56 23.98 9.26 -4.09
N LEU A 57 22.92 9.15 -4.89
CA LEU A 57 23.02 8.91 -6.32
C LEU A 57 23.69 10.05 -7.08
N ALA A 58 23.41 11.31 -6.71
CA ALA A 58 24.07 12.47 -7.31
C ALA A 58 25.60 12.44 -7.05
N ARG A 59 26.02 12.20 -5.79
CA ARG A 59 27.45 12.04 -5.46
C ARG A 59 28.09 10.84 -6.17
N ALA A 60 27.36 9.73 -6.27
CA ALA A 60 27.82 8.57 -7.00
C ALA A 60 28.02 8.88 -8.49
N LEU A 61 27.10 9.61 -9.11
CA LEU A 61 27.22 10.05 -10.49
C LEU A 61 28.48 10.91 -10.73
N GLU A 62 28.81 11.84 -9.81
CA GLU A 62 30.04 12.63 -9.87
C GLU A 62 31.28 11.75 -9.86
N ARG A 63 31.36 10.81 -8.91
CA ARG A 63 32.49 9.86 -8.79
C ARG A 63 32.63 8.98 -10.04
N ILE A 64 31.48 8.45 -10.54
CA ILE A 64 31.49 7.65 -11.78
C ILE A 64 31.97 8.49 -12.97
N THR A 65 31.48 9.72 -13.12
CA THR A 65 31.85 10.61 -14.22
C THR A 65 33.36 10.91 -14.21
N GLN A 66 33.93 11.19 -13.03
CA GLN A 66 35.34 11.40 -12.85
C GLN A 66 36.17 10.16 -13.15
N TYR A 67 35.79 9.01 -12.59
CA TYR A 67 36.47 7.74 -12.82
C TYR A 67 36.44 7.34 -14.29
N MET A 68 35.31 7.50 -14.97
CA MET A 68 35.15 7.23 -16.40
C MET A 68 35.89 8.26 -17.28
N SER A 69 36.43 9.33 -16.69
CA SER A 69 37.00 10.47 -17.45
C SER A 69 36.03 10.93 -18.55
N ALA A 70 34.77 11.13 -18.19
CA ALA A 70 33.71 11.61 -19.09
C ALA A 70 33.53 13.14 -18.92
N ALA A 71 33.14 13.85 -19.98
CA ALA A 71 32.84 15.28 -19.93
C ALA A 71 31.53 15.58 -19.20
N GLY A 72 30.66 14.60 -19.09
CA GLY A 72 29.43 14.68 -18.33
C GLY A 72 28.76 13.32 -18.10
N GLY A 73 27.83 13.28 -17.18
CA GLY A 73 27.02 12.12 -16.85
C GLY A 73 25.59 12.52 -16.46
N ALA A 74 24.65 11.67 -16.72
CA ALA A 74 23.25 11.88 -16.37
C ALA A 74 22.60 10.59 -15.85
N LEU A 75 21.79 10.73 -14.82
CA LEU A 75 21.00 9.67 -14.23
C LEU A 75 19.54 9.88 -14.64
N PHE A 76 19.01 8.99 -15.42
CA PHE A 76 17.59 8.97 -15.81
C PHE A 76 16.82 7.89 -15.04
N MET A 77 15.70 8.29 -14.47
CA MET A 77 14.81 7.38 -13.76
C MET A 77 13.50 7.21 -14.52
N LEU A 78 13.04 5.97 -14.62
CA LEU A 78 11.75 5.61 -15.19
C LEU A 78 10.65 5.94 -14.17
N ASP A 79 9.60 6.57 -14.63
CA ASP A 79 8.43 6.88 -13.81
C ASP A 79 7.65 5.59 -13.43
N PRO A 80 6.74 5.65 -12.44
CA PRO A 80 5.96 4.48 -12.03
C PRO A 80 5.07 3.88 -13.13
N SER A 81 4.67 4.69 -14.14
CA SER A 81 3.88 4.20 -15.28
C SER A 81 4.72 3.45 -16.29
N GLY A 82 6.05 3.60 -16.26
CA GLY A 82 6.98 3.00 -17.20
C GLY A 82 6.99 3.68 -18.59
N GLU A 83 6.48 4.90 -18.72
CA GLU A 83 6.34 5.58 -20.01
C GLU A 83 7.33 6.75 -20.18
N THR A 84 7.83 7.33 -19.09
CA THR A 84 8.65 8.54 -19.11
C THR A 84 9.94 8.36 -18.32
N LEU A 85 11.06 8.79 -18.89
CA LEU A 85 12.36 8.88 -18.26
C LEU A 85 12.62 10.32 -17.87
N THR A 86 12.93 10.58 -16.60
CA THR A 86 13.26 11.91 -16.08
C THR A 86 14.69 11.95 -15.59
N CYS A 87 15.47 12.95 -16.00
CA CYS A 87 16.81 13.19 -15.48
C CYS A 87 16.72 13.65 -14.02
N GLN A 88 17.18 12.83 -13.09
CA GLN A 88 17.17 13.11 -11.65
C GLN A 88 18.45 13.78 -11.16
N ALA A 89 19.56 13.50 -11.83
CA ALA A 89 20.86 14.11 -11.53
C ALA A 89 21.69 14.20 -12.80
N CYS A 90 22.52 15.23 -12.90
CA CYS A 90 23.50 15.36 -13.97
C CYS A 90 24.79 16.01 -13.47
N VAL A 91 25.85 15.74 -14.18
CA VAL A 91 27.20 16.26 -13.95
C VAL A 91 27.76 16.71 -15.29
N GLY A 92 28.38 17.88 -15.36
CA GLY A 92 28.97 18.41 -16.58
C GLY A 92 28.74 19.90 -16.75
N ALA A 93 29.03 20.41 -17.93
CA ALA A 93 28.98 21.85 -18.25
C ALA A 93 27.53 22.39 -18.32
N THR A 94 26.55 21.52 -18.46
CA THR A 94 25.13 21.88 -18.63
C THR A 94 24.26 21.08 -17.69
N ASP A 95 23.39 21.79 -16.97
CA ASP A 95 22.39 21.17 -16.11
C ASP A 95 21.15 20.79 -16.94
N ILE A 96 20.84 19.49 -16.98
CA ILE A 96 19.65 18.92 -17.62
C ILE A 96 18.73 18.25 -16.61
N THR A 97 18.89 18.51 -15.32
CA THR A 97 18.01 17.96 -14.28
C THR A 97 16.56 18.37 -14.55
N GLY A 98 15.64 17.41 -14.45
CA GLY A 98 14.22 17.59 -14.77
C GLY A 98 13.87 17.39 -16.25
N LEU A 99 14.83 17.22 -17.15
CA LEU A 99 14.56 16.87 -18.55
C LEU A 99 13.80 15.54 -18.61
N THR A 100 12.75 15.50 -19.41
CA THR A 100 11.95 14.30 -19.62
C THR A 100 12.06 13.77 -21.03
N LEU A 101 12.17 12.45 -21.17
CA LEU A 101 12.21 11.72 -22.43
C LEU A 101 11.11 10.64 -22.40
N LYS A 102 10.60 10.26 -23.57
CA LYS A 102 9.78 9.05 -23.66
C LYS A 102 10.66 7.81 -23.45
N LYS A 103 10.06 6.73 -22.96
CA LYS A 103 10.75 5.45 -22.65
C LYS A 103 11.56 4.86 -23.81
N ASP A 104 11.20 5.20 -25.04
CA ASP A 104 11.84 4.73 -26.29
C ASP A 104 12.68 5.81 -26.99
N GLN A 105 12.79 6.99 -26.41
CA GLN A 105 13.45 8.14 -27.02
C GLN A 105 14.95 8.16 -26.70
N GLY A 106 15.75 8.31 -27.73
CA GLY A 106 17.20 8.47 -27.62
C GLY A 106 17.94 7.16 -27.25
N ILE A 107 19.22 7.30 -26.97
CA ILE A 107 20.10 6.17 -26.60
C ILE A 107 19.71 5.65 -25.20
N VAL A 108 19.39 6.57 -24.28
CA VAL A 108 18.93 6.22 -22.92
C VAL A 108 17.66 5.39 -22.97
N GLY A 109 16.66 5.80 -23.77
CA GLY A 109 15.40 5.05 -23.90
C GLY A 109 15.63 3.67 -24.49
N ARG A 110 16.45 3.58 -25.54
CA ARG A 110 16.82 2.28 -26.14
C ARG A 110 17.55 1.36 -25.15
N CYS A 111 18.48 1.89 -24.39
CA CYS A 111 19.21 1.17 -23.34
C CYS A 111 18.25 0.59 -22.29
N VAL A 112 17.32 1.40 -21.78
CA VAL A 112 16.30 0.97 -20.81
C VAL A 112 15.35 -0.05 -21.43
N GLN A 113 14.89 0.18 -22.66
CA GLN A 113 13.93 -0.69 -23.33
C GLN A 113 14.49 -2.09 -23.61
N ASN A 114 15.77 -2.17 -24.05
CA ASN A 114 16.40 -3.45 -24.33
C ASN A 114 17.03 -4.08 -23.08
N ASN A 115 17.20 -3.31 -22.00
CA ASN A 115 17.91 -3.70 -20.78
C ASN A 115 19.36 -4.15 -21.07
N VAL A 116 20.01 -3.47 -21.99
CA VAL A 116 21.37 -3.77 -22.43
C VAL A 116 22.18 -2.46 -22.45
N GLY A 117 23.37 -2.51 -21.85
CA GLY A 117 24.31 -1.39 -21.92
C GLY A 117 24.96 -1.31 -23.31
N GLU A 118 25.27 -0.09 -23.75
CA GLU A 118 25.80 0.16 -25.09
C GLU A 118 26.82 1.30 -25.15
N ILE A 119 27.71 1.21 -26.13
CA ILE A 119 28.68 2.26 -26.47
C ILE A 119 28.31 2.81 -27.84
N VAL A 120 28.05 4.12 -27.92
CA VAL A 120 27.87 4.84 -29.17
C VAL A 120 29.10 5.70 -29.39
N ARG A 121 29.98 5.28 -30.31
CA ARG A 121 31.29 5.96 -30.56
C ARG A 121 31.13 7.25 -31.36
N ASP A 122 30.07 7.36 -32.16
CA ASP A 122 29.76 8.55 -32.97
C ASP A 122 28.28 8.71 -33.05
N VAL A 123 27.73 9.61 -32.21
CA VAL A 123 26.30 9.82 -32.10
C VAL A 123 25.68 10.35 -33.39
N SER A 124 26.44 11.04 -34.24
CA SER A 124 25.93 11.57 -35.50
C SER A 124 25.51 10.51 -36.49
N LYS A 125 25.95 9.26 -36.29
CA LYS A 125 25.61 8.09 -37.11
C LYS A 125 24.54 7.21 -36.52
N ASP A 126 24.10 7.49 -35.27
CA ASP A 126 23.07 6.70 -34.60
C ASP A 126 21.68 7.23 -34.96
N PRO A 127 20.78 6.41 -35.53
CA PRO A 127 19.45 6.85 -35.95
C PRO A 127 18.54 7.24 -34.78
N ASN A 128 18.83 6.78 -33.57
CA ASN A 128 18.04 7.07 -32.36
C ASN A 128 18.61 8.27 -31.59
N TRP A 129 19.70 8.92 -32.06
CA TRP A 129 20.23 10.06 -31.35
C TRP A 129 19.27 11.25 -31.37
N ALA A 130 18.84 11.65 -30.16
CA ALA A 130 17.97 12.79 -29.97
C ALA A 130 18.80 14.08 -29.74
N ASN A 131 19.11 14.82 -30.79
CA ASN A 131 19.92 16.03 -30.72
C ASN A 131 19.22 17.25 -30.08
N GLN A 132 18.05 17.06 -29.48
CA GLN A 132 17.28 18.14 -28.86
C GLN A 132 18.02 18.76 -27.67
N VAL A 133 18.66 17.95 -26.86
CA VAL A 133 19.46 18.38 -25.70
C VAL A 133 20.60 19.27 -26.16
N ASP A 134 21.37 18.81 -27.14
CA ASP A 134 22.51 19.57 -27.71
C ASP A 134 22.05 20.92 -28.29
N LYS A 135 20.94 20.95 -28.98
CA LYS A 135 20.37 22.19 -29.54
C LYS A 135 19.89 23.18 -28.47
N GLN A 136 19.36 22.70 -27.37
CA GLN A 136 18.84 23.53 -26.28
C GLN A 136 19.99 24.07 -25.40
N THR A 137 21.04 23.29 -25.24
CA THR A 137 22.09 23.54 -24.28
C THR A 137 23.37 24.13 -24.91
N GLY A 138 23.53 24.02 -26.23
CA GLY A 138 24.77 24.36 -26.93
C GLY A 138 25.90 23.36 -26.70
N PHE A 139 25.63 22.27 -25.99
CA PHE A 139 26.62 21.20 -25.79
C PHE A 139 26.77 20.37 -27.09
N THR A 140 27.93 19.80 -27.29
CA THR A 140 28.18 18.94 -28.46
C THR A 140 28.50 17.53 -27.97
N THR A 141 27.58 16.63 -28.12
CA THR A 141 27.77 15.22 -27.81
C THR A 141 28.44 14.52 -28.99
N LYS A 142 29.49 13.77 -28.73
CA LYS A 142 30.27 13.00 -29.73
C LYS A 142 30.17 11.51 -29.49
N SER A 143 30.34 11.07 -28.25
CA SER A 143 30.30 9.66 -27.86
C SER A 143 29.47 9.49 -26.59
N ILE A 144 28.80 8.37 -26.51
CA ILE A 144 27.93 8.00 -25.36
C ILE A 144 28.29 6.60 -24.90
N LEU A 145 28.30 6.45 -23.56
CA LEU A 145 28.30 5.18 -22.87
C LEU A 145 27.03 5.14 -21.99
N CYS A 146 26.16 4.17 -22.19
CA CYS A 146 24.90 4.05 -21.43
C CYS A 146 24.77 2.66 -20.84
N ALA A 147 24.36 2.58 -19.58
CA ALA A 147 24.07 1.31 -18.93
C ALA A 147 22.75 1.38 -18.15
N PRO A 148 21.91 0.31 -18.21
CA PRO A 148 20.62 0.31 -17.55
C PRO A 148 20.76 0.17 -16.05
N LEU A 149 19.89 0.86 -15.32
CA LEU A 149 19.61 0.64 -13.92
C LEU A 149 18.49 -0.41 -13.84
N SER A 150 18.86 -1.65 -13.59
CA SER A 150 17.88 -2.74 -13.51
C SER A 150 18.30 -3.81 -12.52
N VAL A 151 17.30 -4.48 -11.94
CA VAL A 151 17.50 -5.69 -11.13
C VAL A 151 16.66 -6.78 -11.74
N ARG A 152 17.30 -7.80 -12.33
CA ARG A 152 16.65 -8.82 -13.17
C ARG A 152 15.86 -8.13 -14.29
N ASP A 153 14.56 -8.37 -14.37
CA ASP A 153 13.67 -7.80 -15.41
C ASP A 153 13.06 -6.45 -15.02
N LYS A 154 13.28 -5.98 -13.78
CA LYS A 154 12.74 -4.72 -13.29
C LYS A 154 13.64 -3.58 -13.71
N ARG A 155 13.24 -2.83 -14.72
CA ARG A 155 13.89 -1.64 -15.24
C ARG A 155 13.56 -0.45 -14.37
N ILE A 156 14.58 0.33 -13.96
CA ILE A 156 14.43 1.46 -13.05
C ILE A 156 14.81 2.75 -13.78
N GLY A 157 15.77 2.68 -14.71
CA GLY A 157 16.29 3.81 -15.44
C GLY A 157 17.59 3.46 -16.15
N ALA A 158 18.44 4.44 -16.38
CA ALA A 158 19.79 4.28 -16.91
C ALA A 158 20.75 5.38 -16.44
N ILE A 159 22.05 5.09 -16.46
CA ILE A 159 23.10 6.10 -16.35
C ILE A 159 23.76 6.24 -17.73
N GLU A 160 23.87 7.49 -18.18
CA GLU A 160 24.51 7.89 -19.40
C GLU A 160 25.76 8.70 -19.10
N MET A 161 26.88 8.38 -19.76
CA MET A 161 28.14 9.15 -19.76
C MET A 161 28.36 9.70 -21.15
N VAL A 162 28.76 10.95 -21.25
CA VAL A 162 28.98 11.64 -22.54
C VAL A 162 30.41 12.11 -22.70
N ASN A 163 30.95 11.97 -23.91
CA ASN A 163 32.24 12.46 -24.34
C ASN A 163 33.42 12.00 -23.46
N LYS A 164 34.01 10.87 -23.79
CA LYS A 164 35.27 10.39 -23.15
C LYS A 164 36.36 11.40 -23.33
N LEU A 165 37.09 11.73 -22.26
CA LEU A 165 38.19 12.71 -22.24
C LEU A 165 39.57 12.08 -22.56
N SER A 166 39.62 10.81 -22.98
CA SER A 166 40.83 10.16 -23.45
C SER A 166 41.34 10.76 -24.78
N VAL A 167 42.57 10.47 -25.14
CA VAL A 167 43.20 11.00 -26.37
C VAL A 167 42.40 10.66 -27.64
N ASP A 168 41.84 9.46 -27.69
CA ASP A 168 41.01 8.97 -28.80
C ASP A 168 39.51 9.36 -28.67
N GLY A 169 39.08 9.85 -27.50
CA GLY A 169 37.70 10.25 -27.23
C GLY A 169 36.68 9.09 -27.20
N LEU A 170 37.17 7.86 -27.08
CA LEU A 170 36.32 6.66 -27.21
C LEU A 170 36.17 5.91 -25.87
N PHE A 171 34.94 5.52 -25.56
CA PHE A 171 34.66 4.56 -24.49
C PHE A 171 35.02 3.15 -24.92
N THR A 172 35.53 2.36 -23.98
CA THR A 172 35.96 0.96 -24.17
C THR A 172 34.94 -0.03 -23.59
N ASP A 173 35.04 -1.32 -23.95
CA ASP A 173 34.25 -2.37 -23.37
C ASP A 173 34.50 -2.54 -21.85
N ALA A 174 35.73 -2.20 -21.38
CA ALA A 174 36.03 -2.16 -19.95
C ALA A 174 35.25 -1.04 -19.23
N ASP A 175 35.11 0.14 -19.86
CA ASP A 175 34.26 1.21 -19.34
C ASP A 175 32.80 0.77 -19.24
N LEU A 176 32.29 0.04 -20.25
CA LEU A 176 30.93 -0.48 -20.27
C LEU A 176 30.69 -1.51 -19.15
N HIS A 177 31.57 -2.47 -18.98
CA HIS A 177 31.45 -3.47 -17.92
C HIS A 177 31.50 -2.82 -16.53
N MET A 178 32.35 -1.83 -16.35
CA MET A 178 32.43 -1.09 -15.09
C MET A 178 31.15 -0.31 -14.82
N LEU A 179 30.63 0.43 -15.81
CA LEU A 179 29.40 1.17 -15.66
C LEU A 179 28.20 0.23 -15.35
N GLN A 180 28.14 -0.93 -16.01
CA GLN A 180 27.11 -1.95 -15.76
C GLN A 180 27.17 -2.49 -14.33
N ALA A 181 28.36 -2.74 -13.79
CA ALA A 181 28.53 -3.16 -12.40
C ALA A 181 28.05 -2.09 -11.42
N LEU A 182 28.40 -0.83 -11.65
CA LEU A 182 27.99 0.31 -10.83
C LEU A 182 26.48 0.55 -10.91
N THR A 183 25.88 0.51 -12.11
CA THR A 183 24.44 0.69 -12.28
C THR A 183 23.64 -0.43 -11.65
N SER A 184 24.14 -1.66 -11.66
CA SER A 184 23.50 -2.81 -11.00
C SER A 184 23.48 -2.64 -9.47
N SER A 185 24.59 -2.17 -8.88
CA SER A 185 24.67 -1.85 -7.45
C SER A 185 23.74 -0.70 -7.07
N ALA A 186 23.74 0.39 -7.84
CA ALA A 186 22.86 1.53 -7.65
C ALA A 186 21.38 1.14 -7.78
N ALA A 187 21.03 0.31 -8.77
CA ALA A 187 19.68 -0.17 -8.96
C ALA A 187 19.16 -0.97 -7.75
N LEU A 188 20.00 -1.83 -7.18
CA LEU A 188 19.65 -2.59 -5.97
C LEU A 188 19.42 -1.65 -4.78
N ALA A 189 20.29 -0.66 -4.60
CA ALA A 189 20.16 0.33 -3.53
C ALA A 189 18.85 1.14 -3.65
N ILE A 190 18.51 1.60 -4.85
CA ILE A 190 17.26 2.31 -5.13
C ILE A 190 16.05 1.44 -4.78
N LEU A 191 16.06 0.17 -5.19
CA LEU A 191 14.96 -0.75 -4.87
C LEU A 191 14.83 -0.98 -3.37
N ASN A 192 15.94 -1.20 -2.67
CA ASN A 192 15.93 -1.39 -1.22
C ASN A 192 15.39 -0.16 -0.49
N ALA A 193 15.82 1.05 -0.88
CA ALA A 193 15.32 2.29 -0.30
C ALA A 193 13.82 2.47 -0.54
N ARG A 194 13.33 2.23 -1.76
CA ARG A 194 11.89 2.28 -2.07
C ARG A 194 11.09 1.26 -1.27
N MET A 195 11.60 0.04 -1.11
CA MET A 195 10.96 -0.99 -0.30
C MET A 195 10.92 -0.60 1.17
N ALA A 196 11.99 -0.05 1.73
CA ALA A 196 12.04 0.42 3.11
C ALA A 196 11.00 1.53 3.37
N THR A 197 10.92 2.53 2.47
CA THR A 197 9.94 3.61 2.57
C THR A 197 8.50 3.07 2.49
N ALA A 198 8.23 2.15 1.56
CA ALA A 198 6.91 1.54 1.42
C ALA A 198 6.50 0.73 2.66
N LEU A 199 7.43 0.00 3.28
CA LEU A 199 7.19 -0.75 4.52
C LEU A 199 6.87 0.19 5.70
N VAL A 200 7.59 1.30 5.85
CA VAL A 200 7.34 2.30 6.91
C VAL A 200 5.94 2.91 6.73
N GLU A 201 5.56 3.26 5.51
CA GLU A 201 4.23 3.82 5.23
C GLU A 201 3.12 2.79 5.46
N GLN A 202 3.32 1.54 5.04
CA GLN A 202 2.38 0.45 5.31
C GLN A 202 2.17 0.23 6.81
N GLU A 203 3.26 0.23 7.58
CA GLU A 203 3.19 0.07 9.04
C GLU A 203 2.48 1.26 9.70
N ARG A 204 2.69 2.50 9.21
CA ARG A 204 1.98 3.69 9.69
C ARG A 204 0.47 3.55 9.48
N VAL A 205 0.06 3.21 8.26
CA VAL A 205 -1.37 3.01 7.93
C VAL A 205 -1.98 1.88 8.75
N ARG A 206 -1.24 0.78 8.95
CA ARG A 206 -1.69 -0.34 9.80
C ARG A 206 -1.98 0.11 11.23
N ARG A 207 -1.08 0.89 11.84
CA ARG A 207 -1.27 1.41 13.21
C ARG A 207 -2.47 2.36 13.30
N GLU A 208 -2.67 3.23 12.32
CA GLU A 208 -3.84 4.11 12.27
C GLU A 208 -5.16 3.33 12.22
N LEU A 209 -5.20 2.24 11.44
CA LEU A 209 -6.36 1.34 11.38
C LEU A 209 -6.59 0.57 12.70
N GLU A 210 -5.52 0.13 13.38
CA GLU A 210 -5.62 -0.54 14.67
C GLU A 210 -6.19 0.39 15.74
N LEU A 211 -5.75 1.66 15.79
CA LEU A 211 -6.32 2.66 16.70
C LEU A 211 -7.81 2.93 16.39
N ALA A 212 -8.18 3.02 15.11
CA ALA A 212 -9.58 3.17 14.72
C ALA A 212 -10.43 1.97 15.17
N ALA A 213 -9.91 0.75 15.08
CA ALA A 213 -10.57 -0.47 15.54
C ALA A 213 -10.73 -0.51 17.08
N GLU A 214 -9.77 0.02 17.84
CA GLU A 214 -9.89 0.17 19.29
C GLU A 214 -11.02 1.13 19.66
N ILE A 215 -11.11 2.27 18.98
CA ILE A 215 -12.20 3.23 19.18
C ILE A 215 -13.55 2.58 18.83
N GLN A 216 -13.66 1.86 17.72
CA GLN A 216 -14.89 1.16 17.36
C GLN A 216 -15.31 0.13 18.41
N ARG A 217 -14.36 -0.67 18.91
CA ARG A 217 -14.63 -1.65 19.97
C ARG A 217 -15.16 -1.01 21.25
N SER A 218 -14.72 0.20 21.57
CA SER A 218 -15.24 0.94 22.73
C SER A 218 -16.67 1.45 22.57
N LEU A 219 -17.22 1.44 21.35
CA LEU A 219 -18.62 1.75 21.08
C LEU A 219 -19.56 0.54 21.24
N LEU A 220 -19.00 -0.67 21.24
CA LEU A 220 -19.77 -1.88 21.48
C LEU A 220 -20.03 -2.09 22.99
N PRO A 221 -21.14 -2.73 23.37
CA PRO A 221 -21.42 -2.98 24.77
C PRO A 221 -20.38 -3.92 25.39
N GLU A 222 -20.13 -3.72 26.69
CA GLU A 222 -19.31 -4.65 27.45
C GLU A 222 -19.96 -6.04 27.52
N THR A 223 -19.13 -7.07 27.72
CA THR A 223 -19.63 -8.44 27.88
C THR A 223 -20.62 -8.49 29.05
N PRO A 224 -21.87 -8.91 28.83
CA PRO A 224 -22.88 -8.89 29.87
C PRO A 224 -22.57 -9.87 30.99
N ALA A 225 -23.09 -9.55 32.19
CA ALA A 225 -22.99 -10.45 33.33
C ALA A 225 -23.67 -11.80 33.05
N VAL A 226 -23.21 -12.85 33.72
CA VAL A 226 -23.79 -14.18 33.60
C VAL A 226 -25.28 -14.12 33.98
N GLY A 227 -26.15 -14.66 33.10
CA GLY A 227 -27.58 -14.63 33.26
C GLY A 227 -28.30 -13.40 32.67
N PHE A 228 -27.57 -12.48 32.04
CA PHE A 228 -28.21 -11.41 31.28
C PHE A 228 -28.88 -12.00 30.03
N PRO A 229 -30.15 -11.61 29.72
CA PRO A 229 -30.92 -12.33 28.70
C PRO A 229 -30.62 -11.97 27.26
N VAL A 230 -29.65 -11.08 27.03
CA VAL A 230 -29.15 -10.68 25.69
C VAL A 230 -27.66 -10.93 25.63
N TYR A 231 -27.21 -11.51 24.53
CA TYR A 231 -25.81 -11.75 24.22
C TYR A 231 -25.53 -11.35 22.77
N GLY A 232 -24.40 -10.69 22.53
CA GLY A 232 -23.94 -10.30 21.20
C GLY A 232 -22.45 -10.54 21.00
N VAL A 233 -22.08 -10.82 19.77
CA VAL A 233 -20.68 -11.01 19.35
C VAL A 233 -20.47 -10.31 18.01
N ASN A 234 -19.37 -9.59 17.87
CA ASN A 234 -18.91 -9.03 16.60
C ASN A 234 -17.51 -9.56 16.30
N VAL A 235 -17.37 -10.22 15.14
CA VAL A 235 -16.08 -10.73 14.64
C VAL A 235 -15.76 -10.01 13.34
N PRO A 236 -14.91 -8.96 13.39
CA PRO A 236 -14.60 -8.17 12.20
C PRO A 236 -13.90 -9.00 11.13
N ALA A 237 -14.35 -8.92 9.87
CA ALA A 237 -13.68 -9.56 8.74
C ALA A 237 -12.34 -8.89 8.38
N ARG A 238 -12.14 -7.63 8.79
CA ARG A 238 -10.90 -6.83 8.62
C ARG A 238 -10.55 -6.13 9.93
N THR A 239 -9.58 -5.23 9.90
CA THR A 239 -9.16 -4.45 11.08
C THR A 239 -10.30 -3.64 11.67
N VAL A 240 -11.11 -2.99 10.82
CA VAL A 240 -12.31 -2.22 11.21
C VAL A 240 -13.57 -2.93 10.68
N SER A 241 -14.70 -2.77 11.41
CA SER A 241 -15.99 -3.38 11.08
C SER A 241 -16.98 -2.35 10.51
N GLY A 242 -17.85 -2.79 9.59
CA GLY A 242 -19.11 -2.13 9.25
C GLY A 242 -20.23 -2.52 10.19
N ASP A 243 -20.21 -3.77 10.66
CA ASP A 243 -21.21 -4.33 11.56
C ASP A 243 -21.04 -3.84 12.98
N PHE A 244 -22.16 -3.65 13.67
CA PHE A 244 -22.17 -3.37 15.10
C PHE A 244 -23.47 -3.81 15.74
N TYR A 245 -23.43 -4.01 17.05
CA TYR A 245 -24.58 -4.20 17.90
C TYR A 245 -24.45 -3.35 19.16
N ASP A 246 -25.58 -3.06 19.79
CA ASP A 246 -25.61 -2.45 21.10
C ASP A 246 -26.80 -2.98 21.89
N PHE A 247 -26.71 -3.00 23.21
CA PHE A 247 -27.83 -3.28 24.10
C PHE A 247 -27.60 -2.63 25.45
N PHE A 248 -28.64 -2.11 26.06
CA PHE A 248 -28.60 -1.53 27.39
C PHE A 248 -29.97 -1.65 28.09
N SER A 249 -29.94 -1.68 29.43
CA SER A 249 -31.13 -1.68 30.24
C SER A 249 -31.76 -0.30 30.30
N LEU A 250 -33.09 -0.25 30.14
CA LEU A 250 -33.90 0.93 30.37
C LEU A 250 -34.23 1.07 31.86
N PRO A 251 -34.62 2.28 32.36
CA PRO A 251 -35.00 2.47 33.77
C PRO A 251 -36.14 1.61 34.30
N ASP A 252 -37.01 1.16 33.41
CA ASP A 252 -38.14 0.27 33.72
C ASP A 252 -37.80 -1.22 33.71
N GLY A 253 -36.53 -1.56 33.41
CA GLY A 253 -36.04 -2.94 33.39
C GLY A 253 -36.19 -3.66 32.04
N ARG A 254 -36.76 -3.01 31.04
CA ARG A 254 -36.69 -3.49 29.64
C ARG A 254 -35.29 -3.34 29.07
N ILE A 255 -34.98 -4.05 28.00
CA ILE A 255 -33.69 -3.99 27.34
C ILE A 255 -33.87 -3.48 25.93
N PHE A 256 -33.20 -2.38 25.60
CA PHE A 256 -33.10 -1.91 24.22
C PHE A 256 -31.89 -2.55 23.56
N PHE A 257 -32.06 -3.01 22.31
CA PHE A 257 -30.97 -3.63 21.55
C PHE A 257 -31.06 -3.29 20.06
N ASN A 258 -29.97 -3.42 19.38
CA ASN A 258 -29.87 -3.36 17.92
C ASN A 258 -28.85 -4.34 17.36
N LEU A 259 -28.96 -4.58 16.06
CA LEU A 259 -27.88 -5.10 15.19
C LEU A 259 -27.97 -4.35 13.87
N ALA A 260 -26.82 -3.98 13.32
CA ALA A 260 -26.75 -3.22 12.08
C ALA A 260 -25.53 -3.61 11.25
N ASP A 261 -25.66 -3.48 9.94
CA ASP A 261 -24.59 -3.64 8.96
C ASP A 261 -24.54 -2.44 8.01
N VAL A 262 -23.36 -1.89 7.81
CA VAL A 262 -23.09 -0.73 6.96
C VAL A 262 -22.60 -1.18 5.60
N SER A 263 -23.26 -0.76 4.54
CA SER A 263 -22.87 -1.04 3.17
C SER A 263 -21.44 -0.62 2.86
N GLY A 264 -20.68 -1.48 2.18
CA GLY A 264 -19.31 -1.23 1.79
C GLY A 264 -18.28 -1.77 2.78
N LYS A 265 -17.01 -1.40 2.59
CA LYS A 265 -15.87 -1.94 3.38
C LYS A 265 -14.84 -0.85 3.67
N GLY A 266 -14.10 -1.02 4.76
CA GLY A 266 -13.00 -0.14 5.13
C GLY A 266 -13.41 1.10 5.90
N MET A 267 -12.62 2.17 5.85
CA MET A 267 -12.74 3.34 6.74
C MET A 267 -14.07 4.07 6.60
N ASN A 268 -14.63 4.19 5.39
CA ASN A 268 -15.91 4.89 5.19
C ASN A 268 -17.06 4.15 5.89
N ALA A 269 -17.11 2.82 5.76
CA ALA A 269 -18.10 2.00 6.46
C ALA A 269 -17.90 2.08 7.99
N ALA A 270 -16.65 2.05 8.44
CA ALA A 270 -16.29 2.18 9.85
C ALA A 270 -16.73 3.52 10.47
N LEU A 271 -16.61 4.63 9.76
CA LEU A 271 -17.04 5.95 10.23
C LEU A 271 -18.57 6.08 10.26
N LEU A 272 -19.28 5.55 9.26
CA LEU A 272 -20.73 5.54 9.25
C LEU A 272 -21.28 4.61 10.36
N MET A 273 -20.64 3.47 10.61
CA MET A 273 -20.92 2.59 11.75
C MET A 273 -20.81 3.35 13.07
N ALA A 274 -19.71 4.03 13.32
CA ALA A 274 -19.49 4.79 14.56
C ALA A 274 -20.53 5.90 14.78
N LYS A 275 -20.90 6.61 13.69
CA LYS A 275 -21.98 7.60 13.72
C LYS A 275 -23.31 6.93 14.09
N THR A 276 -23.68 5.84 13.41
CA THR A 276 -24.97 5.17 13.60
C THR A 276 -25.06 4.54 14.99
N ALA A 277 -24.00 3.91 15.48
CA ALA A 277 -23.92 3.34 16.82
C ALA A 277 -24.09 4.44 17.89
N SER A 278 -23.43 5.58 17.73
CA SER A 278 -23.55 6.71 18.65
C SER A 278 -24.96 7.30 18.65
N LEU A 279 -25.60 7.42 17.50
CA LEU A 279 -27.00 7.88 17.39
C LEU A 279 -27.94 6.92 18.09
N PHE A 280 -27.80 5.59 17.85
CA PHE A 280 -28.63 4.60 18.53
C PHE A 280 -28.47 4.69 20.05
N HIS A 281 -27.23 4.66 20.54
CA HIS A 281 -26.95 4.69 21.97
C HIS A 281 -27.47 5.97 22.66
N CYS A 282 -27.34 7.12 22.01
CA CYS A 282 -27.79 8.40 22.55
C CYS A 282 -29.33 8.53 22.51
N LEU A 283 -29.94 8.33 21.35
CA LEU A 283 -31.39 8.50 21.17
C LEU A 283 -32.20 7.42 21.88
N GLY A 284 -31.71 6.18 21.91
CA GLY A 284 -32.38 5.04 22.55
C GLY A 284 -32.55 5.19 24.07
N LYS A 285 -31.78 6.07 24.73
CA LYS A 285 -31.96 6.41 26.15
C LYS A 285 -33.23 7.20 26.44
N THR A 286 -33.76 7.88 25.45
CA THR A 286 -34.92 8.79 25.58
C THR A 286 -36.09 8.37 24.71
N LEU A 287 -35.84 7.78 23.55
CA LEU A 287 -36.82 7.40 22.57
C LEU A 287 -37.05 5.87 22.61
N HIS A 288 -38.06 5.42 23.34
CA HIS A 288 -38.31 4.00 23.61
C HIS A 288 -39.34 3.38 22.62
N GLN A 289 -39.25 3.77 21.36
CA GLN A 289 -40.03 3.25 20.24
C GLN A 289 -39.07 2.91 19.10
N PRO A 290 -38.79 1.61 18.84
CA PRO A 290 -37.84 1.18 17.82
C PRO A 290 -38.06 1.80 16.45
N GLY A 291 -39.31 1.83 15.97
CA GLY A 291 -39.63 2.40 14.66
C GLY A 291 -39.35 3.89 14.57
N ARG A 292 -39.73 4.69 15.55
CA ARG A 292 -39.42 6.13 15.61
C ARG A 292 -37.94 6.40 15.75
N LEU A 293 -37.23 5.56 16.50
CA LEU A 293 -35.78 5.66 16.63
C LEU A 293 -35.11 5.47 15.26
N LEU A 294 -35.51 4.43 14.51
CA LEU A 294 -35.00 4.20 13.17
C LEU A 294 -35.31 5.35 12.21
N ALA A 295 -36.52 5.95 12.29
CA ALA A 295 -36.88 7.12 11.50
C ALA A 295 -36.01 8.34 11.81
N GLN A 296 -35.72 8.59 13.10
CA GLN A 296 -34.84 9.68 13.51
C GLN A 296 -33.39 9.44 13.04
N ILE A 297 -32.86 8.23 13.20
CA ILE A 297 -31.52 7.87 12.72
C ILE A 297 -31.47 7.99 11.19
N ASN A 298 -32.50 7.56 10.46
CA ASN A 298 -32.58 7.69 9.01
C ASN A 298 -32.48 9.17 8.57
N ALA A 299 -33.21 10.05 9.23
CA ALA A 299 -33.16 11.49 8.93
C ALA A 299 -31.71 12.03 9.07
N GLU A 300 -31.05 11.73 10.20
CA GLU A 300 -29.69 12.16 10.49
C GLU A 300 -28.64 11.56 9.52
N ILE A 301 -28.85 10.32 9.07
CA ILE A 301 -27.96 9.68 8.07
C ILE A 301 -28.18 10.31 6.71
N CYS A 302 -29.42 10.51 6.27
CA CYS A 302 -29.73 11.08 4.94
C CYS A 302 -29.15 12.48 4.72
N GLU A 303 -29.01 13.28 5.80
CA GLU A 303 -28.42 14.61 5.69
C GLU A 303 -26.91 14.62 5.37
N THR A 304 -26.20 13.57 5.77
CA THR A 304 -24.72 13.59 5.79
C THR A 304 -24.06 12.42 5.05
N VAL A 305 -24.82 11.40 4.67
CA VAL A 305 -24.27 10.20 4.05
C VAL A 305 -23.70 10.49 2.66
N THR A 306 -22.54 9.92 2.37
CA THR A 306 -21.97 9.93 1.01
C THR A 306 -22.84 9.09 0.09
N ARG A 307 -23.11 9.57 -1.14
CA ARG A 307 -23.98 8.90 -2.10
C ARG A 307 -23.63 7.42 -2.27
N GLY A 308 -24.64 6.56 -2.14
CA GLY A 308 -24.53 5.11 -2.31
C GLY A 308 -24.19 4.31 -1.05
N MET A 309 -24.00 4.95 0.10
CA MET A 309 -23.87 4.24 1.37
C MET A 309 -25.20 4.20 2.13
N PHE A 310 -25.46 3.10 2.80
CA PHE A 310 -26.66 2.88 3.59
C PHE A 310 -26.34 1.95 4.78
N VAL A 311 -27.28 1.83 5.70
CA VAL A 311 -27.17 0.96 6.87
C VAL A 311 -28.41 0.09 6.96
N THR A 312 -28.25 -1.23 6.98
CA THR A 312 -29.32 -2.12 7.39
C THR A 312 -29.34 -2.19 8.91
N MET A 313 -30.51 -2.08 9.54
CA MET A 313 -30.56 -2.04 11.00
C MET A 313 -31.86 -2.65 11.52
N LEU A 314 -31.73 -3.53 12.50
CA LEU A 314 -32.82 -3.99 13.34
C LEU A 314 -32.70 -3.35 14.71
N ALA A 315 -33.74 -2.75 15.22
CA ALA A 315 -33.83 -2.24 16.58
C ALA A 315 -35.03 -2.87 17.35
N GLY A 316 -34.83 -3.19 18.60
CA GLY A 316 -35.89 -3.82 19.41
C GLY A 316 -35.81 -3.51 20.90
N ILE A 317 -36.97 -3.62 21.54
CA ILE A 317 -37.10 -3.55 23.00
C ILE A 317 -37.66 -4.89 23.50
N TYR A 318 -36.90 -5.50 24.39
CA TYR A 318 -37.29 -6.74 25.06
C TYR A 318 -37.83 -6.44 26.45
N ASP A 319 -39.11 -6.76 26.65
CA ASP A 319 -39.73 -6.84 27.98
C ASP A 319 -39.47 -8.22 28.58
N VAL A 320 -38.51 -8.30 29.47
CA VAL A 320 -38.06 -9.55 30.09
C VAL A 320 -39.18 -10.18 30.92
N LYS A 321 -40.05 -9.35 31.57
CA LYS A 321 -41.15 -9.85 32.44
C LYS A 321 -42.28 -10.39 31.62
N ALA A 322 -42.63 -9.77 30.52
CA ALA A 322 -43.70 -10.19 29.63
C ALA A 322 -43.24 -11.30 28.65
N GLY A 323 -41.95 -11.50 28.46
CA GLY A 323 -41.40 -12.41 27.42
C GLY A 323 -41.69 -11.95 25.99
N VAL A 324 -41.75 -10.62 25.78
CA VAL A 324 -42.19 -10.02 24.51
C VAL A 324 -41.12 -9.12 23.98
N VAL A 325 -40.82 -9.23 22.69
CA VAL A 325 -39.93 -8.31 21.95
C VAL A 325 -40.78 -7.50 20.99
N ARG A 326 -40.63 -6.18 21.05
CA ARG A 326 -41.16 -5.26 20.05
C ARG A 326 -39.99 -4.76 19.21
N LEU A 327 -40.04 -4.97 17.90
CA LEU A 327 -38.92 -4.66 17.00
C LEU A 327 -39.38 -3.97 15.72
N ALA A 328 -38.46 -3.20 15.11
CA ALA A 328 -38.58 -2.62 13.78
C ALA A 328 -37.33 -2.98 12.97
N ASN A 329 -37.51 -3.22 11.68
CA ASN A 329 -36.44 -3.67 10.78
C ASN A 329 -36.33 -2.75 9.56
N ALA A 330 -35.19 -2.08 9.44
CA ALA A 330 -34.81 -1.23 8.31
C ALA A 330 -33.91 -2.01 7.33
N GLY A 331 -34.49 -2.89 6.53
CA GLY A 331 -33.81 -3.63 5.48
C GLY A 331 -32.71 -4.59 5.96
N HIS A 332 -32.70 -4.98 7.23
CA HIS A 332 -31.75 -5.92 7.80
C HIS A 332 -32.22 -7.37 7.58
N GLU A 333 -31.30 -8.34 7.69
CA GLU A 333 -31.62 -9.76 7.61
C GLU A 333 -32.78 -10.11 8.56
N PRO A 334 -33.74 -11.00 8.13
CA PRO A 334 -34.87 -11.38 8.97
C PRO A 334 -34.39 -12.04 10.26
N PRO A 335 -34.76 -11.51 11.44
CA PRO A 335 -34.53 -12.24 12.68
C PRO A 335 -35.29 -13.55 12.72
N LEU A 336 -34.70 -14.55 13.37
CA LEU A 336 -35.25 -15.91 13.49
C LEU A 336 -35.62 -16.22 14.93
N LEU A 337 -36.88 -16.51 15.19
CA LEU A 337 -37.35 -17.06 16.47
C LEU A 337 -37.27 -18.59 16.44
N HIS A 338 -36.38 -19.15 17.24
CA HIS A 338 -36.36 -20.59 17.53
C HIS A 338 -37.28 -20.91 18.70
N ARG A 339 -38.32 -21.64 18.43
CA ARG A 339 -39.30 -22.02 19.43
C ARG A 339 -38.89 -23.29 20.20
N PRO A 340 -39.44 -23.54 21.41
CA PRO A 340 -39.12 -24.73 22.19
C PRO A 340 -39.43 -26.06 21.50
N ASP A 341 -40.36 -26.07 20.55
CA ASP A 341 -40.69 -27.23 19.72
C ASP A 341 -39.71 -27.54 18.59
N GLY A 342 -38.67 -26.71 18.44
CA GLY A 342 -37.60 -26.83 17.42
C GLY A 342 -37.95 -26.15 16.09
N THR A 343 -39.09 -25.46 15.97
CA THR A 343 -39.45 -24.71 14.77
C THR A 343 -38.79 -23.34 14.72
N PHE A 344 -38.57 -22.84 13.50
CA PHE A 344 -38.05 -21.49 13.26
C PHE A 344 -39.12 -20.65 12.57
N GLU A 345 -39.25 -19.41 13.03
CA GLU A 345 -40.14 -18.41 12.45
C GLU A 345 -39.30 -17.16 12.09
N ALA A 346 -39.40 -16.66 10.85
CA ALA A 346 -38.68 -15.51 10.35
C ALA A 346 -39.60 -14.29 10.23
N PHE A 347 -39.06 -13.10 10.50
CA PHE A 347 -39.77 -11.83 10.43
C PHE A 347 -39.08 -10.91 9.40
N PRO A 348 -39.54 -10.93 8.12
CA PRO A 348 -38.90 -10.15 7.05
C PRO A 348 -39.02 -8.65 7.30
N ALA A 349 -38.04 -7.88 6.75
CA ALA A 349 -38.06 -6.42 6.74
C ALA A 349 -39.16 -5.91 5.80
N GLU A 350 -39.91 -4.89 6.23
CA GLU A 350 -40.96 -4.23 5.42
C GLU A 350 -40.47 -2.80 4.99
N SER A 351 -39.40 -2.29 5.58
CA SER A 351 -38.87 -0.95 5.31
C SER A 351 -37.48 -1.00 4.67
N PRO A 352 -37.12 0.01 3.86
CA PRO A 352 -35.81 0.08 3.24
C PRO A 352 -34.69 0.32 4.27
N PRO A 353 -33.41 0.05 3.93
CA PRO A 353 -32.26 0.42 4.75
C PRO A 353 -32.19 1.93 5.00
N LEU A 354 -31.57 2.30 6.12
CA LEU A 354 -31.36 3.69 6.53
C LEU A 354 -30.36 4.40 5.58
N GLY A 355 -30.64 5.66 5.23
CA GLY A 355 -29.79 6.47 4.38
C GLY A 355 -30.04 6.31 2.87
N ILE A 356 -30.95 5.43 2.44
CA ILE A 356 -31.33 5.31 1.03
C ILE A 356 -32.22 6.47 0.59
N MET A 357 -33.20 6.83 1.40
CA MET A 357 -34.14 7.91 1.10
C MET A 357 -34.66 8.55 2.40
N PRO A 358 -34.93 9.87 2.40
CA PRO A 358 -35.61 10.50 3.51
C PRO A 358 -37.00 9.94 3.69
N MET A 359 -37.36 9.66 4.94
CA MET A 359 -38.70 9.19 5.33
C MET A 359 -39.26 10.06 6.46
N PRO A 360 -40.58 10.17 6.63
CA PRO A 360 -41.20 10.87 7.76
C PRO A 360 -40.77 10.27 9.10
N ILE A 361 -40.75 11.11 10.15
CA ILE A 361 -40.51 10.66 11.52
C ILE A 361 -41.87 10.36 12.17
N ASP A 362 -42.42 9.25 11.80
CA ASP A 362 -43.74 8.75 12.28
C ASP A 362 -43.69 7.25 12.59
N ASP A 363 -44.83 6.68 12.95
CA ASP A 363 -44.95 5.27 13.31
C ASP A 363 -45.16 4.35 12.07
N GLU A 364 -45.35 4.95 10.86
CA GLU A 364 -45.61 4.19 9.63
C GLU A 364 -44.34 3.93 8.82
N SER A 365 -43.32 4.79 8.95
CA SER A 365 -42.08 4.69 8.17
C SER A 365 -41.27 3.44 8.48
N PHE A 366 -41.23 3.02 9.74
CA PHE A 366 -40.60 1.78 10.21
C PHE A 366 -41.59 1.06 11.16
N PRO A 367 -42.53 0.26 10.63
CA PRO A 367 -43.57 -0.40 11.42
C PRO A 367 -42.94 -1.33 12.45
N GLU A 368 -43.56 -1.33 13.64
CA GLU A 368 -43.15 -2.21 14.73
C GLU A 368 -43.98 -3.50 14.73
N ILE A 369 -43.34 -4.62 14.95
CA ILE A 369 -43.98 -5.90 15.19
C ILE A 369 -43.75 -6.36 16.63
N GLU A 370 -44.70 -7.07 17.19
CA GLU A 370 -44.60 -7.69 18.51
C GLU A 370 -44.38 -9.19 18.37
N VAL A 371 -43.29 -9.69 18.95
CA VAL A 371 -42.91 -11.11 18.92
C VAL A 371 -42.92 -11.67 20.34
N ARG A 372 -43.76 -12.68 20.59
CA ARG A 372 -43.78 -13.41 21.85
C ARG A 372 -42.75 -14.53 21.81
N LEU A 373 -41.82 -14.53 22.76
CA LEU A 373 -40.78 -15.55 22.82
C LEU A 373 -41.29 -16.90 23.31
N ASP A 374 -42.22 -16.92 24.23
CA ASP A 374 -42.86 -18.14 24.81
C ASP A 374 -41.82 -19.23 25.18
N GLY A 375 -40.70 -18.82 25.77
CA GLY A 375 -39.58 -19.70 26.10
C GLY A 375 -38.60 -20.00 24.93
N GLY A 376 -38.83 -19.43 23.76
CA GLY A 376 -37.93 -19.49 22.60
C GLY A 376 -36.79 -18.49 22.68
N THR A 377 -35.94 -18.53 21.67
CA THR A 377 -34.76 -17.62 21.51
C THR A 377 -34.85 -16.88 20.19
N LEU A 378 -34.72 -15.57 20.22
CA LEU A 378 -34.62 -14.72 19.03
C LEU A 378 -33.16 -14.56 18.61
N TYR A 379 -32.85 -14.96 17.38
CA TYR A 379 -31.51 -14.77 16.75
C TYR A 379 -31.58 -13.61 15.76
N VAL A 380 -30.65 -12.70 15.89
CA VAL A 380 -30.43 -11.60 14.94
C VAL A 380 -28.98 -11.70 14.46
N PHE A 381 -28.76 -11.62 13.16
CA PHE A 381 -27.43 -11.85 12.56
C PHE A 381 -27.25 -11.01 11.28
N THR A 382 -26.00 -10.75 10.91
CA THR A 382 -25.63 -10.12 9.65
C THR A 382 -25.29 -11.17 8.57
N ASP A 383 -25.21 -10.77 7.31
CA ASP A 383 -24.90 -11.65 6.16
C ASP A 383 -23.55 -12.36 6.29
N GLY A 384 -22.62 -11.82 7.09
CA GLY A 384 -21.34 -12.46 7.41
C GLY A 384 -21.44 -13.84 8.07
N LEU A 385 -22.62 -14.21 8.59
CA LEU A 385 -22.88 -15.55 9.13
C LEU A 385 -23.29 -16.55 8.02
N THR A 386 -23.82 -16.05 6.92
CA THR A 386 -24.41 -16.85 5.83
C THR A 386 -23.61 -16.81 4.54
N ALA A 387 -22.55 -15.98 4.46
CA ALA A 387 -21.68 -15.74 3.29
C ALA A 387 -20.59 -16.82 3.12
#